data_40f7cac09e0de6615ae75736aaa5321d
#
_entry.id   40f7cac09e0de6615ae75736aaa5321d
#
_cell.length_a   1.000
_cell.length_b   1.000
_cell.length_c   1.000
_cell.angle_alpha   90.00
_cell.angle_beta   90.00
_cell.angle_gamma   90.00
#
_symmetry.space_group_name_H-M   'P 1'
#
loop_
_entity.id
_entity.type
_entity.pdbx_description
1 polymer ?
#
loop_
_entity_poly.entity_id
_entity_poly.type
_entity_poly.pdbx_seq_one_letter_code
_entity_poly.pdbx_strand_id
1 'polypeptide(L)'
;SHGAPRVGNLPLTNNDTNNWIVKPTNNNAMNFTNTGGADSMSVVYISPKISGLRLGLTYVASSATANTPPAVGGNSGTDNQIYDAIVSYEDKVGSMDLKADVGYMEQHGIANSSFSYWRGGIVVGFGAVSVGGAYKAQSDIDTGKGGTANSDESEVYEIGISYASGPFKVSATYLHGEQPLASATQGEDEVDKLQIGGQYNMGPGVDLQGSLTYVDWNDETTADANNNDGWAVVGGVKVSF
;
A
#
# COMPACT_ATOMS: atom_id res chain seq x y z
N SER A 1 -10.17 -1.64 -3.25
CA SER A 1 -9.15 -0.72 -2.73
C SER A 1 -8.35 -0.15 -3.87
N HIS A 2 -8.33 1.17 -3.99
CA HIS A 2 -7.52 1.86 -4.99
C HIS A 2 -6.18 2.20 -4.32
N GLY A 3 -5.12 1.47 -4.66
CA GLY A 3 -3.76 1.85 -4.28
C GLY A 3 -3.29 3.03 -5.12
N ALA A 4 -2.41 3.88 -4.58
CA ALA A 4 -1.75 4.92 -5.36
C ALA A 4 -1.12 4.32 -6.64
N PRO A 5 -1.08 5.05 -7.76
CA PRO A 5 -0.44 4.56 -8.97
C PRO A 5 1.03 4.24 -8.69
N ARG A 6 1.45 3.05 -9.04
CA ARG A 6 2.78 2.53 -8.76
C ARG A 6 3.42 1.97 -10.01
N VAL A 7 4.71 2.23 -10.17
CA VAL A 7 5.49 1.72 -11.30
C VAL A 7 6.12 0.38 -10.93
N GLY A 8 6.03 -0.57 -11.84
CA GLY A 8 6.81 -1.80 -11.75
C GLY A 8 6.29 -2.88 -10.84
N ASN A 9 5.19 -2.69 -10.12
CA ASN A 9 4.61 -3.76 -9.34
C ASN A 9 4.20 -4.93 -10.25
N LEU A 10 4.94 -6.00 -10.14
CA LEU A 10 4.51 -7.28 -10.64
C LEU A 10 3.58 -7.92 -9.61
N PRO A 11 2.48 -8.58 -10.02
CA PRO A 11 1.47 -9.12 -9.11
C PRO A 11 1.99 -10.06 -8.03
N LEU A 12 3.12 -10.72 -8.27
CA LEU A 12 3.72 -11.69 -7.36
C LEU A 12 4.61 -11.09 -6.27
N THR A 13 4.84 -9.78 -6.26
CA THR A 13 5.96 -9.24 -5.48
C THR A 13 5.57 -8.50 -4.22
N ASN A 14 4.33 -8.04 -4.10
CA ASN A 14 3.97 -7.14 -3.00
C ASN A 14 3.63 -7.85 -1.68
N ASN A 15 3.06 -9.03 -1.75
CA ASN A 15 2.68 -9.79 -0.56
C ASN A 15 3.66 -10.92 -0.23
N ASP A 16 4.35 -11.46 -1.23
CA ASP A 16 5.13 -12.67 -1.03
C ASP A 16 6.45 -12.41 -0.31
N THR A 17 7.09 -11.27 -0.52
CA THR A 17 8.32 -10.91 0.21
C THR A 17 8.08 -10.71 1.70
N ASN A 18 6.90 -10.24 2.11
CA ASN A 18 6.54 -10.10 3.51
C ASN A 18 6.36 -11.44 4.25
N ASN A 19 6.14 -12.53 3.53
CA ASN A 19 5.94 -13.84 4.12
C ASN A 19 7.23 -14.69 4.18
N TRP A 20 8.27 -14.33 3.44
CA TRP A 20 9.48 -15.11 3.29
C TRP A 20 10.68 -14.57 4.06
N ILE A 21 10.65 -13.28 4.39
CA ILE A 21 11.67 -12.61 5.19
C ILE A 21 11.07 -12.33 6.56
N VAL A 22 11.72 -12.77 7.62
CA VAL A 22 11.32 -12.48 9.00
C VAL A 22 11.40 -10.96 9.19
N LYS A 23 10.33 -10.36 9.64
CA LYS A 23 10.20 -8.93 9.85
C LYS A 23 9.96 -8.61 11.33
N PRO A 24 10.34 -7.41 11.80
CA PRO A 24 9.97 -6.94 13.14
C PRO A 24 8.45 -6.95 13.37
N THR A 25 8.04 -6.97 14.61
CA THR A 25 6.65 -7.28 14.98
C THR A 25 5.65 -6.17 14.66
N ASN A 26 6.06 -4.91 14.51
CA ASN A 26 5.18 -3.72 14.49
C ASN A 26 5.15 -2.92 13.18
N ASN A 27 5.47 -3.49 12.05
CA ASN A 27 5.67 -2.76 10.80
C ASN A 27 4.46 -2.69 9.84
N ASN A 28 3.24 -2.75 10.35
CA ASN A 28 2.04 -2.80 9.51
C ASN A 28 1.73 -1.50 8.74
N ALA A 29 2.24 -0.37 9.19
CA ALA A 29 2.00 0.93 8.54
C ALA A 29 2.96 1.22 7.39
N MET A 30 4.13 0.56 7.32
CA MET A 30 5.19 0.79 6.35
C MET A 30 4.93 0.10 4.99
N ASN A 31 3.71 0.20 4.47
CA ASN A 31 3.37 -0.30 3.15
C ASN A 31 2.19 0.47 2.55
N PHE A 32 1.98 0.33 1.24
CA PHE A 32 0.85 0.95 0.54
C PHE A 32 -0.43 0.11 0.55
N THR A 33 -0.45 -1.05 1.20
CA THR A 33 -1.65 -1.87 1.27
C THR A 33 -2.67 -1.24 2.21
N ASN A 34 -3.93 -1.29 1.79
CA ASN A 34 -5.02 -0.90 2.66
C ASN A 34 -5.28 -2.01 3.68
N THR A 35 -5.10 -1.74 4.96
CA THR A 35 -5.27 -2.71 6.05
C THR A 35 -6.71 -2.77 6.58
N GLY A 36 -7.61 -1.91 6.11
CA GLY A 36 -8.97 -1.81 6.61
C GLY A 36 -10.00 -2.57 5.77
N GLY A 37 -10.69 -3.53 6.37
CA GLY A 37 -11.96 -4.04 5.88
C GLY A 37 -11.95 -4.85 4.58
N ALA A 38 -10.89 -5.60 4.28
CA ALA A 38 -10.76 -6.32 3.00
C ALA A 38 -11.94 -7.25 2.66
N ASP A 39 -12.57 -7.86 3.66
CA ASP A 39 -13.72 -8.77 3.51
C ASP A 39 -14.99 -8.21 4.18
N SER A 40 -15.05 -6.90 4.41
CA SER A 40 -16.15 -6.24 5.09
C SER A 40 -17.22 -5.77 4.11
N MET A 41 -18.45 -5.65 4.62
CA MET A 41 -19.57 -5.09 3.87
C MET A 41 -19.32 -3.59 3.65
N SER A 42 -19.25 -3.17 2.40
CA SER A 42 -18.96 -1.79 2.02
C SER A 42 -19.93 -1.24 0.99
N VAL A 43 -20.14 0.06 1.01
CA VAL A 43 -20.78 0.81 -0.06
C VAL A 43 -19.72 1.60 -0.78
N VAL A 44 -19.60 1.39 -2.09
CA VAL A 44 -18.59 2.03 -2.93
C VAL A 44 -19.29 2.84 -4.02
N TYR A 45 -18.95 4.10 -4.14
CA TYR A 45 -19.33 4.95 -5.26
C TYR A 45 -18.11 5.29 -6.10
N ILE A 46 -18.22 5.11 -7.40
CA ILE A 46 -17.20 5.52 -8.38
C ILE A 46 -17.89 6.40 -9.43
N SER A 47 -17.42 7.65 -9.56
CA SER A 47 -17.97 8.56 -10.55
C SER A 47 -17.62 8.12 -11.98
N PRO A 48 -18.38 8.54 -12.99
CA PRO A 48 -17.91 8.54 -14.37
C PRO A 48 -16.59 9.29 -14.51
N LYS A 49 -15.78 8.92 -15.49
CA LYS A 49 -14.54 9.65 -15.84
C LYS A 49 -14.93 10.91 -16.61
N ILE A 50 -14.53 12.08 -16.11
CA ILE A 50 -14.79 13.39 -16.72
C ILE A 50 -13.45 14.08 -16.93
N SER A 51 -13.06 14.28 -18.18
CA SER A 51 -11.78 14.93 -18.55
C SER A 51 -10.58 14.34 -17.80
N GLY A 52 -10.50 13.01 -17.75
CA GLY A 52 -9.43 12.30 -17.05
C GLY A 52 -9.68 12.09 -15.54
N LEU A 53 -10.53 12.88 -14.91
CA LEU A 53 -10.80 12.82 -13.46
C LEU A 53 -11.86 11.79 -13.10
N ARG A 54 -11.69 11.16 -11.95
CA ARG A 54 -12.65 10.26 -11.32
C ARG A 54 -12.61 10.42 -9.81
N LEU A 55 -13.79 10.40 -9.18
CA LEU A 55 -13.96 10.36 -7.73
C LEU A 55 -14.36 8.95 -7.29
N GLY A 56 -13.73 8.45 -6.25
CA GLY A 56 -14.13 7.23 -5.54
C GLY A 56 -14.44 7.56 -4.08
N LEU A 57 -15.54 7.00 -3.56
CA LEU A 57 -15.92 7.10 -2.16
C LEU A 57 -16.24 5.70 -1.66
N THR A 58 -15.77 5.36 -0.47
CA THR A 58 -16.07 4.08 0.19
C THR A 58 -16.50 4.33 1.62
N TYR A 59 -17.55 3.64 2.01
CA TYR A 59 -17.99 3.55 3.41
C TYR A 59 -18.07 2.09 3.82
N VAL A 60 -17.41 1.75 4.93
CA VAL A 60 -17.48 0.45 5.59
C VAL A 60 -18.13 0.65 6.94
N ALA A 61 -19.30 0.03 7.15
CA ALA A 61 -20.06 0.20 8.39
C ALA A 61 -19.45 -0.54 9.57
N SER A 62 -18.75 -1.64 9.29
CA SER A 62 -18.04 -2.45 10.27
C SER A 62 -16.90 -3.18 9.59
N SER A 63 -15.70 -3.13 10.16
CA SER A 63 -14.55 -3.91 9.69
C SER A 63 -14.53 -5.34 10.19
N ALA A 64 -15.56 -5.77 10.95
CA ALA A 64 -15.74 -7.15 11.32
C ALA A 64 -15.90 -8.04 10.08
N THR A 65 -15.44 -9.27 10.17
CA THR A 65 -15.41 -10.26 9.07
C THR A 65 -16.77 -10.34 8.35
N ALA A 66 -16.74 -10.52 7.04
CA ALA A 66 -17.91 -10.69 6.20
C ALA A 66 -18.95 -11.62 6.85
N ASN A 67 -20.23 -11.21 6.87
CA ASN A 67 -21.36 -11.87 7.49
C ASN A 67 -21.58 -11.67 8.99
N THR A 68 -20.81 -10.85 9.66
CA THR A 68 -21.20 -10.40 11.00
C THR A 68 -22.01 -9.10 10.84
N PRO A 69 -23.32 -9.10 11.14
CA PRO A 69 -24.11 -7.87 11.08
C PRO A 69 -23.52 -6.87 12.09
N PRO A 70 -23.51 -5.55 11.76
CA PRO A 70 -23.12 -4.53 12.73
C PRO A 70 -23.92 -4.77 14.00
N ALA A 71 -23.25 -4.81 15.14
CA ALA A 71 -23.93 -5.00 16.41
C ALA A 71 -24.83 -3.78 16.65
N VAL A 72 -26.13 -3.97 16.58
CA VAL A 72 -27.12 -2.93 16.84
C VAL A 72 -27.04 -2.62 18.34
N GLY A 73 -26.32 -1.55 18.69
CA GLY A 73 -26.20 -1.05 20.06
C GLY A 73 -25.27 -1.83 20.99
N GLY A 74 -24.45 -2.73 20.48
CA GLY A 74 -23.52 -3.51 21.26
C GLY A 74 -22.07 -3.18 20.95
N ASN A 75 -21.35 -2.67 21.93
CA ASN A 75 -19.91 -2.49 21.92
C ASN A 75 -19.19 -3.85 21.91
N SER A 76 -19.18 -4.56 20.81
CA SER A 76 -18.13 -5.56 20.62
C SER A 76 -16.90 -4.79 20.16
N GLY A 77 -15.85 -4.76 20.95
CA GLY A 77 -14.67 -3.88 20.81
C GLY A 77 -13.81 -4.08 19.55
N THR A 78 -14.42 -4.46 18.43
CA THR A 78 -13.76 -4.75 17.14
C THR A 78 -14.47 -4.11 15.93
N ASP A 79 -15.56 -3.36 16.12
CA ASP A 79 -16.29 -2.74 15.03
C ASP A 79 -15.70 -1.37 14.70
N ASN A 80 -14.93 -1.30 13.63
CA ASN A 80 -14.37 -0.05 13.11
C ASN A 80 -15.17 0.40 11.88
N GLN A 81 -15.53 1.67 11.83
CA GLN A 81 -16.09 2.31 10.65
C GLN A 81 -14.98 2.90 9.81
N ILE A 82 -15.06 2.78 8.48
CA ILE A 82 -14.05 3.30 7.58
C ILE A 82 -14.72 4.22 6.55
N TYR A 83 -14.12 5.38 6.35
CA TYR A 83 -14.44 6.36 5.31
C TYR A 83 -13.20 6.53 4.43
N ASP A 84 -13.34 6.34 3.12
CA ASP A 84 -12.26 6.52 2.16
C ASP A 84 -12.75 7.38 1.00
N ALA A 85 -11.96 8.37 0.63
CA ALA A 85 -12.19 9.24 -0.50
C ALA A 85 -10.94 9.33 -1.36
N ILE A 86 -11.08 9.19 -2.68
CA ILE A 86 -9.97 9.26 -3.62
C ILE A 86 -10.36 10.07 -4.85
N VAL A 87 -9.46 10.93 -5.30
CA VAL A 87 -9.52 11.57 -6.60
C VAL A 87 -8.40 11.01 -7.46
N SER A 88 -8.72 10.53 -8.63
CA SER A 88 -7.74 10.04 -9.59
C SER A 88 -7.84 10.77 -10.92
N TYR A 89 -6.70 10.93 -11.57
CA TYR A 89 -6.57 11.48 -12.91
C TYR A 89 -5.82 10.48 -13.80
N GLU A 90 -6.36 10.21 -14.98
CA GLU A 90 -5.72 9.38 -15.98
C GLU A 90 -6.06 9.91 -17.37
N ASP A 91 -5.08 10.49 -18.06
CA ASP A 91 -5.23 10.97 -19.43
C ASP A 91 -3.86 11.16 -20.10
N LYS A 92 -3.88 11.53 -21.36
CA LYS A 92 -2.70 11.97 -22.10
C LYS A 92 -2.52 13.49 -21.98
N VAL A 93 -1.29 13.89 -21.64
CA VAL A 93 -0.88 15.29 -21.65
C VAL A 93 0.20 15.44 -22.73
N GLY A 94 -0.20 15.90 -23.91
CA GLY A 94 0.66 15.85 -25.09
C GLY A 94 0.99 14.41 -25.51
N SER A 95 2.26 14.06 -25.53
CA SER A 95 2.74 12.70 -25.85
C SER A 95 2.94 11.82 -24.60
N MET A 96 2.68 12.34 -23.40
CA MET A 96 2.87 11.65 -22.14
C MET A 96 1.58 11.00 -21.68
N ASP A 97 1.66 9.78 -21.16
CA ASP A 97 0.58 9.13 -20.39
C ASP A 97 0.73 9.53 -18.91
N LEU A 98 -0.27 10.21 -18.36
CA LEU A 98 -0.26 10.67 -16.97
C LEU A 98 -1.32 9.93 -16.16
N LYS A 99 -0.88 9.32 -15.03
CA LYS A 99 -1.76 8.76 -14.00
C LYS A 99 -1.36 9.36 -12.67
N ALA A 100 -2.34 9.88 -11.94
CA ALA A 100 -2.12 10.40 -10.59
C ALA A 100 -3.34 10.12 -9.72
N ASP A 101 -3.14 9.96 -8.43
CA ASP A 101 -4.21 9.96 -7.46
C ASP A 101 -3.79 10.62 -6.15
N VAL A 102 -4.80 11.04 -5.40
CA VAL A 102 -4.68 11.42 -4.00
C VAL A 102 -5.91 10.91 -3.27
N GLY A 103 -5.70 10.33 -2.10
CA GLY A 103 -6.77 9.78 -1.28
C GLY A 103 -6.55 10.05 0.21
N TYR A 104 -7.65 10.07 0.92
CA TYR A 104 -7.71 10.16 2.38
C TYR A 104 -8.60 9.06 2.91
N MET A 105 -8.13 8.38 3.94
CA MET A 105 -8.91 7.38 4.66
C MET A 105 -8.89 7.68 6.15
N GLU A 106 -10.02 7.46 6.79
CA GLU A 106 -10.21 7.59 8.22
C GLU A 106 -10.92 6.34 8.74
N GLN A 107 -10.37 5.75 9.79
CA GLN A 107 -10.97 4.65 10.51
C GLN A 107 -11.32 5.12 11.92
N HIS A 108 -12.58 4.94 12.31
CA HIS A 108 -13.05 5.15 13.67
C HIS A 108 -13.23 3.83 14.37
N GLY A 109 -12.43 3.57 15.42
CA GLY A 109 -12.50 2.38 16.24
C GLY A 109 -13.15 2.62 17.60
N ILE A 110 -13.79 1.58 18.16
CA ILE A 110 -14.47 1.68 19.45
C ILE A 110 -13.50 1.65 20.63
N ALA A 111 -12.31 1.07 20.47
CA ALA A 111 -11.32 0.91 21.54
C ALA A 111 -9.92 1.31 21.04
N ASN A 112 -9.65 2.62 20.95
CA ASN A 112 -8.32 3.16 20.64
C ASN A 112 -7.67 2.65 19.34
N SER A 113 -8.47 2.32 18.33
CA SER A 113 -7.99 1.86 17.02
C SER A 113 -8.35 2.83 15.89
N SER A 114 -8.52 4.10 16.22
CA SER A 114 -8.79 5.14 15.24
C SER A 114 -7.48 5.62 14.63
N PHE A 115 -7.44 5.68 13.30
CA PHE A 115 -6.29 6.22 12.58
C PHE A 115 -6.76 6.83 11.25
N SER A 116 -5.93 7.68 10.69
CA SER A 116 -6.13 8.19 9.34
C SER A 116 -4.86 8.07 8.50
N TYR A 117 -5.01 8.12 7.19
CA TYR A 117 -3.87 8.29 6.32
C TYR A 117 -4.20 9.13 5.08
N TRP A 118 -3.19 9.84 4.63
CA TRP A 118 -3.13 10.41 3.30
C TRP A 118 -2.24 9.55 2.42
N ARG A 119 -2.63 9.40 1.17
CA ARG A 119 -1.80 8.76 0.16
C ARG A 119 -1.91 9.50 -1.16
N GLY A 120 -0.87 9.43 -1.96
CA GLY A 120 -0.87 9.94 -3.32
C GLY A 120 0.21 9.31 -4.15
N GLY A 121 0.03 9.34 -5.46
CA GLY A 121 1.01 8.84 -6.39
C GLY A 121 0.85 9.42 -7.77
N ILE A 122 1.94 9.35 -8.52
CA ILE A 122 2.00 9.80 -9.90
C ILE A 122 2.84 8.84 -10.74
N VAL A 123 2.39 8.56 -11.95
CA VAL A 123 3.16 7.85 -12.96
C VAL A 123 3.08 8.60 -14.28
N VAL A 124 4.24 8.85 -14.87
CA VAL A 124 4.38 9.50 -16.16
C VAL A 124 5.03 8.53 -17.16
N GLY A 125 4.33 8.27 -18.26
CA GLY A 125 4.80 7.42 -19.36
C GLY A 125 5.32 8.24 -20.54
N PHE A 126 6.48 7.84 -21.06
CA PHE A 126 7.13 8.44 -22.25
C PHE A 126 7.47 7.31 -23.23
N GLY A 127 6.57 7.01 -24.13
CA GLY A 127 6.75 5.89 -25.05
C GLY A 127 6.92 4.56 -24.33
N ALA A 128 8.10 3.98 -24.38
CA ALA A 128 8.39 2.70 -23.73
C ALA A 128 8.76 2.81 -22.23
N VAL A 129 9.08 4.01 -21.74
CA VAL A 129 9.54 4.26 -20.37
C VAL A 129 8.41 4.85 -19.53
N SER A 130 8.26 4.40 -18.30
CA SER A 130 7.42 5.06 -17.28
C SER A 130 8.23 5.27 -16.01
N VAL A 131 8.04 6.43 -15.39
CA VAL A 131 8.63 6.80 -14.09
C VAL A 131 7.50 7.22 -13.17
N GLY A 132 7.60 6.88 -11.90
CA GLY A 132 6.61 7.32 -10.94
C GLY A 132 7.07 7.20 -9.51
N GLY A 133 6.24 7.74 -8.63
CA GLY A 133 6.41 7.66 -7.20
C GLY A 133 5.07 7.70 -6.48
N ALA A 134 5.09 7.22 -5.25
CA ALA A 134 3.95 7.22 -4.35
C ALA A 134 4.40 7.56 -2.93
N TYR A 135 3.50 8.17 -2.17
CA TYR A 135 3.70 8.53 -0.77
C TYR A 135 2.44 8.23 0.04
N LYS A 136 2.63 7.79 1.28
CA LYS A 136 1.57 7.61 2.26
C LYS A 136 2.07 8.09 3.61
N ALA A 137 1.28 8.89 4.32
CA ALA A 137 1.47 9.25 5.72
C ALA A 137 0.25 8.78 6.52
N GLN A 138 0.48 8.15 7.65
CA GLN A 138 -0.54 7.66 8.56
C GLN A 138 -0.36 8.27 9.93
N SER A 139 -1.46 8.75 10.52
CA SER A 139 -1.50 9.27 11.89
C SER A 139 -2.64 8.66 12.68
N ASP A 140 -2.47 8.57 13.99
CA ASP A 140 -3.55 8.18 14.89
C ASP A 140 -4.44 9.38 15.19
N ILE A 141 -5.75 9.18 15.12
CA ILE A 141 -6.74 10.24 15.36
C ILE A 141 -7.10 10.37 16.85
N ASP A 142 -7.03 9.28 17.60
CA ASP A 142 -7.57 9.24 18.97
C ASP A 142 -6.50 9.00 20.03
N THR A 143 -5.86 10.08 20.47
CA THR A 143 -4.92 10.09 21.59
C THR A 143 -5.60 10.37 22.96
N GLY A 144 -6.94 10.47 23.01
CA GLY A 144 -7.67 11.08 24.12
C GLY A 144 -8.15 10.14 25.23
N LYS A 145 -8.13 8.84 25.10
CA LYS A 145 -8.73 7.91 26.06
C LYS A 145 -7.78 6.86 26.59
N GLY A 146 -6.69 7.29 27.22
CA GLY A 146 -5.93 6.42 28.16
C GLY A 146 -5.24 5.20 27.56
N GLY A 147 -5.13 5.12 26.25
CA GLY A 147 -4.23 4.21 25.58
C GLY A 147 -2.82 4.79 25.54
N THR A 148 -1.82 3.96 25.57
CA THR A 148 -0.44 4.34 25.29
C THR A 148 -0.42 4.94 23.89
N ALA A 149 -0.25 6.25 23.79
CA ALA A 149 -0.26 6.97 22.53
C ALA A 149 0.97 6.54 21.72
N ASN A 150 0.72 5.76 20.68
CA ASN A 150 1.67 5.51 19.59
C ASN A 150 1.25 6.38 18.44
N SER A 151 1.46 7.67 18.56
CA SER A 151 0.76 8.63 17.73
C SER A 151 1.67 9.42 16.82
N ASP A 152 2.86 8.92 16.57
CA ASP A 152 3.70 9.61 15.63
C ASP A 152 3.41 9.09 14.22
N GLU A 153 3.51 9.97 13.26
CA GLU A 153 3.17 9.71 11.86
C GLU A 153 4.08 8.64 11.29
N SER A 154 3.53 7.56 10.78
CA SER A 154 4.29 6.63 9.96
C SER A 154 4.23 7.06 8.51
N GLU A 155 5.35 6.95 7.84
CA GLU A 155 5.52 7.37 6.46
C GLU A 155 6.02 6.24 5.59
N VAL A 156 5.62 6.23 4.33
CA VAL A 156 6.20 5.35 3.32
C VAL A 156 6.20 6.05 1.97
N TYR A 157 7.31 5.96 1.27
CA TYR A 157 7.39 6.39 -0.12
C TYR A 157 7.97 5.31 -1.03
N GLU A 158 7.62 5.37 -2.28
CA GLU A 158 8.14 4.50 -3.32
C GLU A 158 8.44 5.31 -4.57
N ILE A 159 9.56 5.03 -5.18
CA ILE A 159 9.92 5.55 -6.51
C ILE A 159 10.24 4.37 -7.43
N GLY A 160 10.02 4.55 -8.73
CA GLY A 160 10.30 3.47 -9.68
C GLY A 160 10.35 3.91 -11.12
N ILE A 161 10.95 3.03 -11.91
CA ILE A 161 11.06 3.15 -13.35
C ILE A 161 10.68 1.81 -13.99
N SER A 162 10.02 1.86 -15.14
CA SER A 162 9.78 0.68 -15.96
C SER A 162 10.03 0.95 -17.43
N TYR A 163 10.39 -0.11 -18.16
CA TYR A 163 10.57 -0.11 -19.59
C TYR A 163 9.80 -1.28 -20.20
N ALA A 164 9.02 -1.01 -21.23
CA ALA A 164 8.23 -2.01 -21.96
C ALA A 164 8.58 -1.97 -23.43
N SER A 165 8.96 -3.12 -24.01
CA SER A 165 9.28 -3.25 -25.43
C SER A 165 8.87 -4.62 -25.96
N GLY A 166 7.97 -4.63 -26.94
CA GLY A 166 7.41 -5.87 -27.47
C GLY A 166 6.79 -6.72 -26.37
N PRO A 167 7.18 -8.01 -26.25
CA PRO A 167 6.66 -8.89 -25.21
C PRO A 167 7.29 -8.68 -23.83
N PHE A 168 8.33 -7.86 -23.71
CA PHE A 168 9.11 -7.67 -22.48
C PHE A 168 8.69 -6.44 -21.70
N LYS A 169 8.64 -6.56 -20.40
CA LYS A 169 8.57 -5.46 -19.46
C LYS A 169 9.56 -5.69 -18.33
N VAL A 170 10.33 -4.68 -17.98
CA VAL A 170 11.24 -4.70 -16.83
C VAL A 170 10.97 -3.47 -15.96
N SER A 171 11.24 -3.58 -14.67
CA SER A 171 11.08 -2.48 -13.73
C SER A 171 12.08 -2.55 -12.59
N ALA A 172 12.37 -1.39 -12.01
CA ALA A 172 13.08 -1.27 -10.75
C ALA A 172 12.29 -0.30 -9.85
N THR A 173 12.15 -0.66 -8.57
CA THR A 173 11.48 0.15 -7.56
C THR A 173 12.29 0.16 -6.28
N TYR A 174 12.26 1.31 -5.61
CA TYR A 174 12.78 1.48 -4.26
C TYR A 174 11.64 1.97 -3.38
N LEU A 175 11.49 1.37 -2.21
CA LEU A 175 10.54 1.76 -1.18
C LEU A 175 11.30 1.98 0.11
N HIS A 176 10.96 3.05 0.81
CA HIS A 176 11.40 3.34 2.17
C HIS A 176 10.18 3.62 3.03
N GLY A 177 10.19 3.13 4.25
CA GLY A 177 9.11 3.36 5.21
C GLY A 177 9.66 3.48 6.62
N GLU A 178 9.05 4.37 7.39
CA GLU A 178 9.37 4.67 8.77
C GLU A 178 8.10 4.54 9.63
N GLN A 179 8.25 3.98 10.80
CA GLN A 179 7.18 3.89 11.79
C GLN A 179 7.73 4.21 13.18
N PRO A 180 7.49 5.42 13.68
CA PRO A 180 7.84 5.78 15.04
C PRO A 180 7.15 4.88 16.05
N LEU A 181 7.83 4.64 17.16
CA LEU A 181 7.32 3.84 18.27
C LEU A 181 6.56 4.68 19.28
N ALA A 182 5.89 3.99 20.20
CA ALA A 182 5.21 4.62 21.31
C ALA A 182 6.11 5.59 22.08
N SER A 183 5.51 6.70 22.51
CA SER A 183 6.19 7.78 23.25
C SER A 183 7.00 7.35 24.49
N ALA A 184 6.83 6.12 24.94
CA ALA A 184 7.61 5.53 26.05
C ALA A 184 8.94 4.90 25.58
N THR A 185 9.08 4.61 24.28
CA THR A 185 10.27 4.03 23.68
C THR A 185 10.67 4.97 22.55
N GLN A 186 11.78 5.67 22.69
CA GLN A 186 12.27 6.56 21.63
C GLN A 186 12.93 5.71 20.55
N GLY A 187 12.55 5.96 19.29
CA GLY A 187 13.08 5.29 18.12
C GLY A 187 12.02 5.05 17.06
N GLU A 188 12.43 4.47 15.98
CA GLU A 188 11.59 4.15 14.83
C GLU A 188 12.00 2.83 14.21
N ASP A 189 11.02 2.12 13.68
CA ASP A 189 11.24 0.98 12.80
C ASP A 189 11.35 1.48 11.37
N GLU A 190 12.34 0.99 10.63
CA GLU A 190 12.57 1.37 9.24
C GLU A 190 12.52 0.15 8.32
N VAL A 191 12.14 0.37 7.07
CA VAL A 191 12.27 -0.62 6.00
C VAL A 191 12.80 0.02 4.73
N ASP A 192 13.83 -0.58 4.18
CA ASP A 192 14.33 -0.32 2.83
C ASP A 192 14.09 -1.54 1.94
N LYS A 193 13.48 -1.31 0.77
CA LYS A 193 13.21 -2.38 -0.18
C LYS A 193 13.58 -1.97 -1.59
N LEU A 194 14.52 -2.71 -2.17
CA LEU A 194 14.87 -2.60 -3.59
C LEU A 194 14.32 -3.82 -4.34
N GLN A 195 13.59 -3.59 -5.44
CA GLN A 195 13.02 -4.65 -6.24
C GLN A 195 13.29 -4.42 -7.73
N ILE A 196 13.76 -5.48 -8.40
CA ILE A 196 13.88 -5.53 -9.85
C ILE A 196 12.93 -6.63 -10.34
N GLY A 197 12.09 -6.32 -11.30
CA GLY A 197 11.10 -7.24 -11.83
C GLY A 197 11.12 -7.33 -13.35
N GLY A 198 10.70 -8.47 -13.87
CA GLY A 198 10.58 -8.71 -15.30
C GLY A 198 9.30 -9.48 -15.63
N GLN A 199 8.76 -9.21 -16.80
CA GLN A 199 7.63 -9.93 -17.37
C GLN A 199 7.92 -10.21 -18.85
N TYR A 200 7.56 -11.40 -19.29
CA TYR A 200 7.58 -11.80 -20.68
C TYR A 200 6.20 -12.34 -21.09
N ASN A 201 5.57 -11.69 -22.05
CA ASN A 201 4.31 -12.15 -22.61
C ASN A 201 4.57 -13.29 -23.59
N MET A 202 4.13 -14.49 -23.22
CA MET A 202 4.32 -15.73 -24.00
C MET A 202 3.27 -15.93 -25.10
N GLY A 203 2.23 -15.10 -25.10
CA GLY A 203 1.10 -15.17 -26.01
C GLY A 203 -0.20 -14.81 -25.31
N PRO A 204 -1.36 -14.94 -25.97
CA PRO A 204 -2.63 -14.52 -25.42
C PRO A 204 -2.90 -15.12 -24.05
N GLY A 205 -3.04 -14.27 -23.05
CA GLY A 205 -3.39 -14.65 -21.69
C GLY A 205 -2.30 -15.34 -20.87
N VAL A 206 -1.04 -15.45 -21.35
CA VAL A 206 0.04 -16.11 -20.61
C VAL A 206 1.25 -15.20 -20.45
N ASP A 207 1.58 -14.87 -19.21
CA ASP A 207 2.77 -14.09 -18.85
C ASP A 207 3.69 -14.89 -17.94
N LEU A 208 4.97 -14.94 -18.27
CA LEU A 208 6.03 -15.35 -17.36
C LEU A 208 6.49 -14.14 -16.57
N GLN A 209 6.58 -14.24 -15.25
CA GLN A 209 6.94 -13.13 -14.37
C GLN A 209 8.03 -13.57 -13.39
N GLY A 210 8.92 -12.65 -13.03
CA GLY A 210 9.92 -12.90 -12.01
C GLY A 210 10.42 -11.60 -11.37
N SER A 211 10.92 -11.71 -10.16
CA SER A 211 11.53 -10.59 -9.45
C SER A 211 12.67 -11.03 -8.54
N LEU A 212 13.59 -10.11 -8.33
CA LEU A 212 14.61 -10.13 -7.30
C LEU A 212 14.34 -8.97 -6.37
N THR A 213 14.25 -9.24 -5.07
CA THR A 213 13.99 -8.25 -4.04
C THR A 213 15.04 -8.34 -2.96
N TYR A 214 15.58 -7.20 -2.55
CA TYR A 214 16.33 -7.01 -1.32
C TYR A 214 15.48 -6.23 -0.34
N VAL A 215 15.46 -6.64 0.92
CA VAL A 215 14.77 -5.95 2.01
C VAL A 215 15.72 -5.84 3.18
N ASP A 216 15.74 -4.67 3.80
CA ASP A 216 16.46 -4.37 5.03
C ASP A 216 15.45 -3.80 6.04
N TRP A 217 15.38 -4.43 7.21
CA TRP A 217 14.54 -4.05 8.32
C TRP A 217 15.42 -3.62 9.48
N ASN A 218 15.23 -2.40 9.94
CA ASN A 218 15.92 -1.85 11.09
C ASN A 218 14.90 -1.54 12.19
N ASP A 219 15.22 -1.96 13.41
CA ASP A 219 14.45 -1.69 14.62
C ASP A 219 15.19 -0.61 15.44
N GLU A 220 14.49 0.16 16.23
CA GLU A 220 15.05 1.18 17.13
C GLU A 220 16.05 0.62 18.13
N THR A 221 16.00 -0.67 18.40
CA THR A 221 16.95 -1.31 19.31
C THR A 221 18.18 -1.81 18.56
N THR A 222 19.35 -1.60 19.14
CA THR A 222 20.60 -2.17 18.64
C THR A 222 20.73 -3.68 18.84
N ALA A 223 19.65 -4.34 19.24
CA ALA A 223 19.63 -5.80 19.41
C ALA A 223 19.53 -6.46 18.03
N ASP A 224 20.58 -7.16 17.60
CA ASP A 224 20.65 -7.88 16.33
C ASP A 224 19.44 -8.82 16.04
N ALA A 225 18.67 -9.15 17.07
CA ALA A 225 17.53 -10.05 16.95
C ALA A 225 16.33 -9.43 16.18
N ASN A 226 16.27 -8.10 16.13
CA ASN A 226 15.14 -7.37 15.52
C ASN A 226 15.52 -6.76 14.16
N ASN A 227 16.82 -6.60 13.90
CA ASN A 227 17.32 -6.16 12.60
C ASN A 227 17.44 -7.38 11.68
N ASN A 228 16.94 -7.26 10.46
CA ASN A 228 16.96 -8.39 9.53
C ASN A 228 16.98 -7.91 8.08
N ASP A 229 17.92 -8.45 7.32
CA ASP A 229 18.00 -8.21 5.89
C ASP A 229 17.96 -9.50 5.08
N GLY A 230 17.65 -9.40 3.82
CA GLY A 230 17.65 -10.59 2.99
C GLY A 230 17.22 -10.36 1.55
N TRP A 231 17.45 -11.42 0.77
CA TRP A 231 17.10 -11.50 -0.63
C TRP A 231 15.96 -12.50 -0.86
N ALA A 232 15.04 -12.13 -1.74
CA ALA A 232 13.99 -13.03 -2.22
C ALA A 232 14.00 -13.05 -3.76
N VAL A 233 13.90 -14.27 -4.31
CA VAL A 233 13.67 -14.48 -5.75
C VAL A 233 12.31 -15.13 -5.91
N VAL A 234 11.46 -14.51 -6.70
CA VAL A 234 10.11 -15.01 -6.98
C VAL A 234 9.93 -15.15 -8.48
N GLY A 235 9.33 -16.28 -8.91
CA GLY A 235 8.99 -16.53 -10.30
C GLY A 235 7.64 -17.21 -10.42
N GLY A 236 6.93 -16.92 -11.49
CA GLY A 236 5.62 -17.52 -11.72
C GLY A 236 5.08 -17.30 -13.12
N VAL A 237 3.99 -18.00 -13.39
CA VAL A 237 3.22 -17.86 -14.64
C VAL A 237 1.85 -17.32 -14.28
N LYS A 238 1.47 -16.21 -14.90
CA LYS A 238 0.12 -15.66 -14.83
C LYS A 238 -0.67 -16.10 -16.04
N VAL A 239 -1.81 -16.72 -15.81
CA VAL A 239 -2.75 -17.13 -16.86
C VAL A 239 -4.03 -16.30 -16.71
N SER A 240 -4.46 -15.67 -17.80
CA SER A 240 -5.71 -14.89 -17.89
C SER A 240 -6.59 -15.52 -18.97
N PHE A 241 -7.85 -15.83 -18.65
CA PHE A 241 -8.82 -16.47 -19.53
C PHE A 241 -10.19 -15.78 -19.44
#